data_2fa090ef6a469efebe1631f7c3575815
#
_entry.id   2fa090ef6a469efebe1631f7c3575815
#
_cell.length_a   1.000
_cell.length_b   1.000
_cell.length_c   1.000
_cell.angle_alpha   90.00
_cell.angle_beta   90.00
_cell.angle_gamma   90.00
#
_symmetry.space_group_name_H-M   'P 1'
#
loop_
_entity.id
_entity.type
_entity.pdbx_description
1 polymer ?
#
loop_
_entity_poly.entity_id
_entity_poly.type
_entity_poly.pdbx_seq_one_letter_code
_entity_poly.pdbx_strand_id
1 'polypeptide(L)'
;FSGAILSREGKVDYKKVPCATLMLHGTSDELVPYKQIKVFNLGFFGGGKLVERFKKYGLNYNMYHFTDYGHEIAGSMDTTLDLQLKFLETNVMQKKMRIVEAWISDPDVFKGSGPQSRKELYGN
;
A
#
# COMPACT_ATOMS: atom_id res chain seq x y z
N PHE A 1 -1.48 4.79 -2.06
CA PHE A 1 -1.39 5.18 -0.65
C PHE A 1 -2.51 4.52 0.14
N SER A 2 -2.16 3.63 1.09
CA SER A 2 -3.09 3.02 2.04
C SER A 2 -4.40 2.51 1.42
N GLY A 3 -4.34 2.01 0.20
CA GLY A 3 -5.50 1.53 -0.54
C GLY A 3 -5.75 0.03 -0.36
N ALA A 4 -6.94 -0.41 -0.73
CA ALA A 4 -7.29 -1.81 -0.76
C ALA A 4 -8.08 -2.18 -2.02
N ILE A 5 -7.96 -3.43 -2.43
CA ILE A 5 -8.76 -4.01 -3.52
C ILE A 5 -9.89 -4.85 -2.91
N LEU A 6 -11.10 -4.64 -3.40
CA LEU A 6 -12.25 -5.49 -3.09
C LEU A 6 -12.28 -6.68 -4.05
N SER A 7 -12.36 -7.87 -3.51
CA SER A 7 -12.59 -9.11 -4.27
C SER A 7 -13.88 -9.79 -3.80
N ARG A 8 -14.72 -10.17 -4.76
CA ARG A 8 -15.93 -10.96 -4.51
C ARG A 8 -15.67 -12.46 -4.39
N GLU A 9 -14.48 -12.90 -4.77
CA GLU A 9 -14.07 -14.31 -4.76
C GLU A 9 -13.22 -14.67 -3.54
N GLY A 10 -13.03 -13.73 -2.59
CA GLY A 10 -12.25 -13.93 -1.39
C GLY A 10 -10.76 -14.12 -1.61
N LYS A 11 -10.26 -13.81 -2.79
CA LYS A 11 -8.84 -13.90 -3.18
C LYS A 11 -8.46 -12.77 -4.13
N VAL A 12 -7.17 -12.42 -4.14
CA VAL A 12 -6.61 -11.52 -5.15
C VAL A 12 -6.10 -12.35 -6.31
N ASP A 13 -6.64 -12.08 -7.49
CA ASP A 13 -6.14 -12.65 -8.73
C ASP A 13 -6.26 -11.62 -9.87
N TYR A 14 -5.41 -11.72 -10.87
CA TYR A 14 -5.38 -10.79 -11.98
C TYR A 14 -5.68 -11.51 -13.29
N LYS A 15 -6.73 -11.07 -13.98
CA LYS A 15 -7.07 -11.56 -15.33
C LYS A 15 -6.09 -11.06 -16.39
N LYS A 16 -5.43 -9.95 -16.11
CA LYS A 16 -4.40 -9.35 -16.97
C LYS A 16 -3.23 -8.90 -16.11
N VAL A 17 -2.04 -8.86 -16.69
CA VAL A 17 -0.85 -8.34 -16.01
C VAL A 17 -1.10 -6.89 -15.62
N PRO A 18 -1.05 -6.54 -14.32
CA PRO A 18 -1.19 -5.17 -13.88
C PRO A 18 0.00 -4.31 -14.33
N CYS A 19 -0.24 -3.02 -14.49
CA CYS A 19 0.82 -2.05 -14.77
C CYS A 19 1.82 -1.96 -13.60
N ALA A 20 2.95 -1.30 -13.84
CA ALA A 20 3.88 -0.95 -12.77
C ALA A 20 3.13 -0.23 -11.64
N THR A 21 3.33 -0.68 -10.41
CA THR A 21 2.53 -0.23 -9.27
C THR A 21 3.39 0.21 -8.10
N LEU A 22 3.13 1.41 -7.60
CA LEU A 22 3.69 1.93 -6.36
C LEU A 22 2.68 1.74 -5.23
N MET A 23 3.12 1.12 -4.14
CA MET A 23 2.31 0.88 -2.94
C MET A 23 3.00 1.46 -1.71
N LEU A 24 2.27 2.27 -0.94
CA LEU A 24 2.71 2.81 0.35
C LEU A 24 1.60 2.52 1.36
N HIS A 25 1.93 1.77 2.42
CA HIS A 25 0.94 1.36 3.41
C HIS A 25 1.54 1.24 4.81
N GLY A 26 0.86 1.77 5.80
CA GLY A 26 1.20 1.60 7.21
C GLY A 26 0.84 0.20 7.71
N THR A 27 1.75 -0.46 8.41
CA THR A 27 1.52 -1.84 8.88
C THR A 27 0.47 -1.94 9.98
N SER A 28 0.18 -0.82 10.66
CA SER A 28 -0.82 -0.72 11.74
C SER A 28 -2.09 0.04 11.31
N ASP A 29 -2.36 0.11 10.00
CA ASP A 29 -3.54 0.79 9.49
C ASP A 29 -4.83 0.06 9.92
N GLU A 30 -5.63 0.74 10.74
CA GLU A 30 -6.92 0.24 11.23
C GLU A 30 -8.11 0.66 10.37
N LEU A 31 -7.94 1.64 9.50
CA LEU A 31 -9.02 2.15 8.64
C LEU A 31 -9.12 1.38 7.34
N VAL A 32 -7.98 1.12 6.71
CA VAL A 32 -7.88 0.30 5.51
C VAL A 32 -6.94 -0.87 5.81
N PRO A 33 -7.40 -2.11 5.71
CA PRO A 33 -6.61 -3.25 6.14
C PRO A 33 -5.26 -3.32 5.40
N TYR A 34 -4.18 -3.36 6.15
CA TYR A 34 -2.84 -3.53 5.58
C TYR A 34 -2.69 -4.86 4.84
N LYS A 35 -3.19 -5.95 5.41
CA LYS A 35 -3.22 -7.26 4.75
C LYS A 35 -4.59 -7.58 4.18
N GLN A 36 -5.49 -8.12 4.99
CA GLN A 36 -6.81 -8.51 4.49
C GLN A 36 -7.87 -8.52 5.59
N ILE A 37 -9.10 -8.23 5.17
CA ILE A 37 -10.32 -8.51 5.94
C ILE A 37 -11.26 -9.29 5.03
N LYS A 38 -11.81 -10.39 5.51
CA LYS A 38 -12.81 -11.19 4.79
C LYS A 38 -14.11 -11.26 5.57
N VAL A 39 -15.21 -11.05 4.85
CA VAL A 39 -16.59 -11.27 5.33
C VAL A 39 -17.27 -12.14 4.29
N PHE A 40 -17.53 -13.42 4.65
CA PHE A 40 -17.94 -14.45 3.70
C PHE A 40 -16.95 -14.56 2.53
N ASN A 41 -17.43 -14.41 1.28
CA ASN A 41 -16.59 -14.42 0.08
C ASN A 41 -16.08 -13.02 -0.33
N LEU A 42 -16.49 -11.96 0.38
CA LEU A 42 -15.95 -10.63 0.17
C LEU A 42 -14.63 -10.48 0.88
N GLY A 43 -13.61 -10.07 0.16
CA GLY A 43 -12.30 -9.78 0.71
C GLY A 43 -11.84 -8.37 0.36
N PHE A 44 -11.28 -7.67 1.35
CA PHE A 44 -10.53 -6.43 1.18
C PHE A 44 -9.06 -6.73 1.38
N PHE A 45 -8.25 -6.42 0.38
CA PHE A 45 -6.83 -6.74 0.37
C PHE A 45 -5.99 -5.48 0.24
N GLY A 46 -5.22 -5.17 1.27
CA GLY A 46 -4.32 -4.01 1.30
C GLY A 46 -2.94 -4.31 0.72
N GLY A 47 -2.06 -3.30 0.75
CA GLY A 47 -0.72 -3.35 0.16
C GLY A 47 0.12 -4.53 0.63
N GLY A 48 0.04 -4.87 1.92
CA GLY A 48 0.78 -6.01 2.48
C GLY A 48 0.37 -7.37 1.92
N LYS A 49 -0.86 -7.50 1.40
CA LYS A 49 -1.32 -8.71 0.72
C LYS A 49 -1.09 -8.65 -0.78
N LEU A 50 -1.29 -7.48 -1.39
CA LEU A 50 -1.08 -7.28 -2.82
C LEU A 50 0.37 -7.53 -3.22
N VAL A 51 1.33 -7.08 -2.43
CA VAL A 51 2.76 -7.27 -2.71
C VAL A 51 3.14 -8.75 -2.82
N GLU A 52 2.50 -9.64 -2.06
CA GLU A 52 2.73 -11.09 -2.15
C GLU A 52 2.40 -11.61 -3.57
N ARG A 53 1.35 -11.09 -4.20
CA ARG A 53 0.97 -11.44 -5.57
C ARG A 53 1.93 -10.87 -6.61
N PHE A 54 2.34 -9.61 -6.45
CA PHE A 54 3.36 -9.01 -7.31
C PHE A 54 4.67 -9.78 -7.27
N LYS A 55 5.12 -10.22 -6.10
CA LYS A 55 6.30 -11.07 -5.93
C LYS A 55 6.13 -12.41 -6.62
N LYS A 56 5.00 -13.08 -6.39
CA LYS A 56 4.71 -14.41 -6.94
C LYS A 56 4.76 -14.43 -8.47
N TYR A 57 4.26 -13.38 -9.12
CA TYR A 57 4.21 -13.30 -10.59
C TYR A 57 5.36 -12.50 -11.21
N GLY A 58 6.35 -12.07 -10.41
CA GLY A 58 7.50 -11.31 -10.90
C GLY A 58 7.13 -9.98 -11.57
N LEU A 59 6.13 -9.29 -11.03
CA LEU A 59 5.60 -8.05 -11.60
C LEU A 59 6.46 -6.85 -11.23
N ASN A 60 6.28 -5.73 -11.95
CA ASN A 60 7.00 -4.49 -11.71
C ASN A 60 6.31 -3.70 -10.59
N TYR A 61 6.98 -3.56 -9.44
CA TYR A 61 6.39 -2.86 -8.30
C TYR A 61 7.45 -2.21 -7.39
N ASN A 62 7.03 -1.17 -6.69
CA ASN A 62 7.74 -0.63 -5.55
C ASN A 62 6.76 -0.66 -4.36
N MET A 63 7.12 -1.38 -3.30
CA MET A 63 6.35 -1.44 -2.06
C MET A 63 7.14 -0.86 -0.90
N TYR A 64 6.55 0.10 -0.21
CA TYR A 64 7.08 0.70 1.01
C TYR A 64 6.14 0.40 2.16
N HIS A 65 6.61 -0.46 3.08
CA HIS A 65 5.93 -0.78 4.33
C HIS A 65 6.36 0.21 5.40
N PHE A 66 5.42 0.98 5.94
CA PHE A 66 5.70 1.93 7.01
C PHE A 66 5.40 1.26 8.34
N THR A 67 6.46 0.76 9.01
CA THR A 67 6.36 -0.03 10.23
C THR A 67 5.76 0.78 11.37
N ASP A 68 4.72 0.22 12.01
CA ASP A 68 3.97 0.83 13.13
C ASP A 68 3.23 2.13 12.79
N TYR A 69 3.16 2.50 11.52
CA TYR A 69 2.30 3.60 11.05
C TYR A 69 0.91 3.11 10.69
N GLY A 70 -0.09 3.96 10.90
CA GLY A 70 -1.48 3.72 10.55
C GLY A 70 -1.88 4.35 9.23
N HIS A 71 -3.12 4.87 9.17
CA HIS A 71 -3.68 5.46 7.95
C HIS A 71 -3.08 6.83 7.58
N GLU A 72 -2.27 7.44 8.45
CA GLU A 72 -1.57 8.71 8.18
C GLU A 72 -0.72 8.67 6.91
N ILE A 73 -0.27 7.49 6.50
CA ILE A 73 0.47 7.32 5.26
C ILE A 73 -0.33 7.77 4.02
N ALA A 74 -1.65 7.70 4.08
CA ALA A 74 -2.53 8.22 3.03
C ALA A 74 -2.35 9.74 2.79
N GLY A 75 -1.95 10.49 3.83
CA GLY A 75 -1.64 11.91 3.75
C GLY A 75 -0.17 12.26 3.52
N SER A 76 0.69 11.28 3.26
CA SER A 76 2.15 11.46 3.16
C SER A 76 2.66 11.85 1.77
N MET A 77 1.83 12.44 0.92
CA MET A 77 2.20 12.74 -0.47
C MET A 77 3.45 13.64 -0.57
N ASP A 78 3.52 14.67 0.25
CA ASP A 78 4.67 15.58 0.24
C ASP A 78 5.94 14.93 0.80
N THR A 79 5.82 14.19 1.89
CA THR A 79 6.95 13.56 2.58
C THR A 79 7.51 12.35 1.83
N THR A 80 6.73 11.74 0.94
CA THR A 80 7.15 10.60 0.10
C THR A 80 7.39 10.97 -1.35
N LEU A 81 7.50 12.27 -1.67
CA LEU A 81 7.61 12.76 -3.04
C LEU A 81 8.80 12.15 -3.79
N ASP A 82 9.95 12.02 -3.14
CA ASP A 82 11.15 11.42 -3.75
C ASP A 82 10.91 9.97 -4.20
N LEU A 83 10.19 9.19 -3.38
CA LEU A 83 9.83 7.81 -3.71
C LEU A 83 8.90 7.77 -4.93
N GLN A 84 7.93 8.69 -4.99
CA GLN A 84 6.97 8.80 -6.09
C GLN A 84 7.66 9.20 -7.38
N LEU A 85 8.50 10.24 -7.34
CA LEU A 85 9.24 10.72 -8.51
C LEU A 85 10.19 9.66 -9.06
N LYS A 86 10.90 8.95 -8.18
CA LYS A 86 11.79 7.86 -8.60
C LYS A 86 11.04 6.73 -9.28
N PHE A 87 9.88 6.36 -8.75
CA PHE A 87 9.01 5.36 -9.36
C PHE A 87 8.51 5.81 -10.74
N LEU A 88 7.98 7.02 -10.84
CA LEU A 88 7.46 7.57 -12.10
C LEU A 88 8.55 7.64 -13.16
N GLU A 89 9.71 8.14 -12.81
CA GLU A 89 10.85 8.26 -13.74
C GLU A 89 11.31 6.89 -14.24
N THR A 90 11.57 5.97 -13.33
CA THR A 90 12.21 4.68 -13.66
C THR A 90 11.22 3.65 -14.17
N ASN A 91 10.15 3.40 -13.41
CA ASN A 91 9.22 2.30 -13.71
C ASN A 91 8.21 2.67 -14.80
N VAL A 92 7.82 3.94 -14.89
CA VAL A 92 6.78 4.39 -15.82
C VAL A 92 7.37 5.03 -17.06
N MET A 93 8.13 6.13 -16.92
CA MET A 93 8.64 6.88 -18.07
C MET A 93 9.72 6.13 -18.83
N GLN A 94 10.70 5.57 -18.12
CA GLN A 94 11.77 4.77 -18.72
C GLN A 94 11.36 3.33 -19.00
N LYS A 95 10.19 2.90 -18.51
CA LYS A 95 9.64 1.54 -18.65
C LYS A 95 10.60 0.44 -18.17
N LYS A 96 11.39 0.75 -17.15
CA LYS A 96 12.33 -0.21 -16.56
C LYS A 96 11.66 -1.07 -15.50
N MET A 97 12.07 -2.34 -15.43
CA MET A 97 11.76 -3.21 -14.32
C MET A 97 12.62 -2.81 -13.12
N ARG A 98 12.01 -2.16 -12.12
CA ARG A 98 12.67 -1.82 -10.87
C ARG A 98 11.80 -2.28 -9.72
N ILE A 99 12.17 -3.39 -9.12
CA ILE A 99 11.46 -3.98 -7.99
C ILE A 99 12.09 -3.47 -6.69
N VAL A 100 11.27 -2.86 -5.85
CA VAL A 100 11.65 -2.38 -4.52
C VAL A 100 10.65 -2.90 -3.50
N GLU A 101 11.15 -3.46 -2.41
CA GLU A 101 10.38 -3.69 -1.20
C GLU A 101 11.20 -3.21 -0.01
N ALA A 102 10.73 -2.21 0.68
CA ALA A 102 11.42 -1.59 1.78
C ALA A 102 10.50 -1.37 2.98
N TRP A 103 11.07 -1.48 4.19
CA TRP A 103 10.40 -1.15 5.45
C TRP A 103 10.98 0.13 6.00
N ILE A 104 10.11 1.08 6.30
CA ILE A 104 10.47 2.40 6.83
C ILE A 104 9.92 2.50 8.25
N SER A 105 10.80 2.75 9.21
CA SER A 105 10.46 2.82 10.64
C SER A 105 10.95 4.10 11.33
N ASP A 106 11.23 5.15 10.57
CA ASP A 106 11.68 6.43 11.11
C ASP A 106 10.50 7.21 11.71
N PRO A 107 10.46 7.41 13.04
CA PRO A 107 9.34 8.04 13.72
C PRO A 107 9.18 9.53 13.41
N ASP A 108 10.20 10.20 12.87
CA ASP A 108 10.16 11.64 12.60
C ASP A 108 9.71 11.99 11.19
N VAL A 109 9.64 11.02 10.28
CA VAL A 109 9.36 11.26 8.86
C VAL A 109 7.88 11.58 8.60
N PHE A 110 6.95 11.05 9.41
CA PHE A 110 5.52 11.20 9.14
C PHE A 110 4.74 11.60 10.39
N LYS A 111 4.53 12.88 10.57
CA LYS A 111 3.49 13.39 11.47
C LYS A 111 2.24 13.62 10.64
N GLY A 112 1.45 12.56 10.46
CA GLY A 112 0.21 12.63 9.69
C GLY A 112 -0.83 13.51 10.34
N SER A 113 -1.64 14.17 9.53
CA SER A 113 -2.88 14.83 9.91
C SER A 113 -4.05 13.92 9.50
N GLY A 114 -5.02 13.79 10.36
CA GLY A 114 -6.23 13.00 10.11
C GLY A 114 -6.39 11.82 11.06
N PRO A 115 -7.54 11.14 11.01
CA PRO A 115 -7.82 10.04 11.92
C PRO A 115 -6.86 8.86 11.69
N GLN A 116 -6.34 8.32 12.77
CA GLN A 116 -5.37 7.22 12.77
C GLN A 116 -6.04 5.87 13.09
N SER A 117 -7.21 5.93 13.73
CA SER A 117 -7.95 4.75 14.13
C SER A 117 -9.44 4.88 13.81
N ARG A 118 -10.14 3.74 13.84
CA ARG A 118 -11.61 3.73 13.71
C ARG A 118 -12.28 4.55 14.79
N LYS A 119 -11.75 4.51 16.01
CA LYS A 119 -12.28 5.27 17.13
C LYS A 119 -12.19 6.78 16.88
N GLU A 120 -11.07 7.26 16.37
CA GLU A 120 -10.89 8.66 16.01
C GLU A 120 -11.82 9.11 14.88
N LEU A 121 -11.99 8.24 13.87
CA LEU A 121 -12.83 8.53 12.71
C LEU A 121 -14.32 8.52 13.04
N TYR A 122 -14.78 7.55 13.83
CA TYR A 122 -16.21 7.30 14.08
C TYR A 122 -16.65 7.61 15.51
N GLY A 123 -15.74 7.96 16.39
CA GLY A 123 -16.05 8.26 17.79
C GLY A 123 -16.32 7.05 18.68
N ASN A 124 -16.02 5.87 18.20
CA ASN A 124 -16.26 4.61 18.91
C ASN A 124 -14.99 3.80 19.12
#